data_1d768c68bf1a2f120cc74f26ed7d99a5
#
_entry.id   1d768c68bf1a2f120cc74f26ed7d99a5
#
_cell.length_a   1.000
_cell.length_b   1.000
_cell.length_c   1.000
_cell.angle_alpha   90.00
_cell.angle_beta   90.00
_cell.angle_gamma   90.00
#
_symmetry.space_group_name_H-M   'P 1'
#
loop_
_entity.id
_entity.type
_entity.pdbx_description
1 polymer ?
#
loop_
_entity_poly.entity_id
_entity_poly.type
_entity_poly.pdbx_seq_one_letter_code
_entity_poly.pdbx_strand_id
1 'polypeptide(L)'
;MDLFASRRRTVQIVFIIIAAIFVLRLLFIQVINKNYQQLANNNVLRKVTLYPSRGLIYDRNGKLILFNQAEYDLLVTPGQLKKFDTTLLCTTLGIDKVGFKNDLDKAYKYSRFKPTVIVNRIQPELYAQLQEDMFMYPGFYTQVRTVRTYPFAAAGHVLGYISEVTPKQIEKSDGYYQQGDYIGTGGLEQYYEKTLRGKKGVKYVLVDVHNREQGAFNNGELDTLATPGTNMFTTLDIDLQQYGEKLMQGKVGSVVAIEPATGEVLAMISSPSYDPRLLTGRDRGKNFSKLYADSLKPLYMRALKAAYPPGSIYKPLLGLIGLQDGAIDPATTYNCPGAYYVGSLRVGCHHSGFVNNIIEAVQHSCNAYFCMTFRRVVDNNKYKTVAQGLDSWKSYLASFGIGVKIDIDLPGVGYGFIPGSDYYNKIYGKGRWNSVTIISLGIGQGEIGFSPLQMANEMATISNHGWYYTPHLVRKIDDDTSTILKKKSVKKIIPIEKRWFDITVDAMKEVVEAGTGRIAQIPGVTMGGKTGTAQNPHGKDHSLFICFAPVENPKIAIAVIVENAGFGATYGAPIASLMIEKYLNDSISTPRKYLEQRMFDADLIHNKYEPTDE
;
A
#
# COMPACT_ATOMS: atom_id res chain seq x y z
N MET A 1 -96.56 -5.13 33.67
CA MET A 1 -95.54 -4.32 32.93
C MET A 1 -94.15 -4.73 33.38
N ASP A 2 -93.43 -5.23 32.47
CA ASP A 2 -92.16 -5.94 32.75
C ASP A 2 -91.07 -4.91 33.11
N LEU A 3 -90.84 -4.74 34.41
CA LEU A 3 -89.87 -3.79 34.97
C LEU A 3 -88.43 -4.07 34.49
N PHE A 4 -88.18 -5.20 33.85
CA PHE A 4 -86.85 -5.64 33.37
C PHE A 4 -86.67 -5.44 31.85
N ALA A 5 -87.76 -5.10 31.08
CA ALA A 5 -87.68 -4.96 29.63
C ALA A 5 -86.80 -3.77 29.17
N SER A 6 -86.81 -2.68 29.93
CA SER A 6 -85.96 -1.50 29.64
C SER A 6 -84.45 -1.79 29.94
N ARG A 7 -84.17 -2.46 31.08
CA ARG A 7 -82.83 -2.84 31.44
C ARG A 7 -82.23 -3.85 30.46
N ARG A 8 -83.03 -4.83 30.02
CA ARG A 8 -82.61 -5.80 28.99
C ARG A 8 -82.26 -5.10 27.67
N ARG A 9 -83.03 -4.13 27.22
CA ARG A 9 -82.73 -3.34 26.02
C ARG A 9 -81.47 -2.50 26.17
N THR A 10 -81.28 -1.89 27.34
CA THR A 10 -80.06 -1.14 27.62
C THR A 10 -78.80 -2.04 27.57
N VAL A 11 -78.85 -3.22 28.21
CA VAL A 11 -77.74 -4.20 28.17
C VAL A 11 -77.51 -4.67 26.72
N GLN A 12 -78.53 -4.99 25.95
CA GLN A 12 -78.41 -5.38 24.54
C GLN A 12 -77.76 -4.29 23.70
N ILE A 13 -78.14 -3.00 23.88
CA ILE A 13 -77.57 -1.87 23.19
C ILE A 13 -76.07 -1.72 23.54
N VAL A 14 -75.73 -1.86 24.82
CA VAL A 14 -74.33 -1.79 25.23
C VAL A 14 -73.49 -2.90 24.59
N PHE A 15 -73.97 -4.15 24.56
CA PHE A 15 -73.25 -5.26 23.89
C PHE A 15 -73.13 -5.02 22.37
N ILE A 16 -74.18 -4.47 21.70
CA ILE A 16 -74.11 -4.13 20.26
C ILE A 16 -73.10 -3.02 20.02
N ILE A 17 -73.06 -1.98 20.84
CA ILE A 17 -72.09 -0.91 20.73
C ILE A 17 -70.62 -1.46 20.93
N ILE A 18 -70.43 -2.27 21.93
CA ILE A 18 -69.11 -2.92 22.16
C ILE A 18 -68.73 -3.78 20.95
N ALA A 19 -69.65 -4.61 20.45
CA ALA A 19 -69.38 -5.42 19.25
C ALA A 19 -69.06 -4.57 18.02
N ALA A 20 -69.83 -3.47 17.80
CA ALA A 20 -69.58 -2.53 16.71
C ALA A 20 -68.19 -1.87 16.83
N ILE A 21 -67.79 -1.47 18.03
CA ILE A 21 -66.42 -0.93 18.29
C ILE A 21 -65.34 -1.96 17.95
N PHE A 22 -65.51 -3.21 18.34
CA PHE A 22 -64.56 -4.27 17.98
C PHE A 22 -64.49 -4.53 16.48
N VAL A 23 -65.64 -4.59 15.80
CA VAL A 23 -65.68 -4.76 14.34
C VAL A 23 -65.03 -3.58 13.62
N LEU A 24 -65.33 -2.35 14.01
CA LEU A 24 -64.70 -1.15 13.45
C LEU A 24 -63.19 -1.14 13.71
N ARG A 25 -62.74 -1.55 14.89
CA ARG A 25 -61.31 -1.66 15.25
C ARG A 25 -60.61 -2.74 14.44
N LEU A 26 -61.23 -3.89 14.24
CA LEU A 26 -60.73 -4.94 13.37
C LEU A 26 -60.63 -4.48 11.92
N LEU A 27 -61.64 -3.82 11.41
CA LEU A 27 -61.65 -3.27 10.06
C LEU A 27 -60.53 -2.22 9.88
N PHE A 28 -60.35 -1.35 10.87
CA PHE A 28 -59.25 -0.39 10.88
C PHE A 28 -57.86 -1.07 10.84
N ILE A 29 -57.67 -2.11 11.69
CA ILE A 29 -56.38 -2.83 11.77
C ILE A 29 -56.12 -3.66 10.51
N GLN A 30 -57.13 -4.33 9.96
CA GLN A 30 -56.96 -5.28 8.86
C GLN A 30 -56.98 -4.63 7.47
N VAL A 31 -57.72 -3.55 7.30
CA VAL A 31 -57.96 -2.96 5.97
C VAL A 31 -57.34 -1.58 5.82
N ILE A 32 -57.46 -0.71 6.84
CA ILE A 32 -57.04 0.69 6.74
C ILE A 32 -55.56 0.88 7.13
N ASN A 33 -55.10 0.21 8.17
CA ASN A 33 -53.76 0.39 8.69
C ASN A 33 -52.73 -0.54 7.99
N LYS A 34 -52.15 -0.07 6.90
CA LYS A 34 -51.10 -0.79 6.13
C LYS A 34 -49.85 -1.08 6.94
N ASN A 35 -49.60 -0.40 8.06
CA ASN A 35 -48.43 -0.64 8.90
C ASN A 35 -48.45 -2.05 9.53
N TYR A 36 -49.61 -2.57 9.93
CA TYR A 36 -49.73 -3.93 10.44
C TYR A 36 -49.52 -4.97 9.35
N GLN A 37 -49.95 -4.68 8.12
CA GLN A 37 -49.68 -5.54 6.97
C GLN A 37 -48.21 -5.54 6.61
N GLN A 38 -47.49 -4.40 6.70
CA GLN A 38 -46.06 -4.32 6.53
C GLN A 38 -45.31 -5.06 7.64
N LEU A 39 -45.74 -4.92 8.90
CA LEU A 39 -45.15 -5.66 10.03
C LEU A 39 -45.34 -7.19 9.91
N ALA A 40 -46.54 -7.61 9.46
CA ALA A 40 -46.80 -9.04 9.19
C ALA A 40 -45.91 -9.57 8.05
N ASN A 41 -45.81 -8.82 6.96
CA ASN A 41 -44.93 -9.16 5.83
C ASN A 41 -43.44 -9.20 6.26
N ASN A 42 -43.00 -8.24 7.07
CA ASN A 42 -41.63 -8.22 7.58
C ASN A 42 -41.29 -9.39 8.52
N ASN A 43 -42.30 -9.96 9.20
CA ASN A 43 -42.12 -11.16 10.05
C ASN A 43 -42.10 -12.46 9.24
N VAL A 44 -42.55 -12.45 8.01
CA VAL A 44 -42.61 -13.62 7.10
C VAL A 44 -41.49 -13.56 6.06
N LEU A 45 -40.91 -12.37 5.82
CA LEU A 45 -39.89 -12.14 4.82
C LEU A 45 -38.54 -11.97 5.48
N ARG A 46 -37.59 -12.80 5.05
CA ARG A 46 -36.17 -12.66 5.39
C ARG A 46 -35.38 -12.20 4.17
N LYS A 47 -34.70 -11.06 4.33
CA LYS A 47 -33.75 -10.55 3.35
C LYS A 47 -32.42 -11.26 3.52
N VAL A 48 -31.99 -12.02 2.50
CA VAL A 48 -30.71 -12.71 2.43
C VAL A 48 -29.79 -11.93 1.50
N THR A 49 -28.66 -11.46 2.02
CA THR A 49 -27.66 -10.76 1.23
C THR A 49 -26.83 -11.77 0.42
N LEU A 50 -26.78 -11.59 -0.89
CA LEU A 50 -25.91 -12.34 -1.79
C LEU A 50 -24.60 -11.58 -1.95
N TYR A 51 -23.50 -12.17 -1.48
CA TYR A 51 -22.19 -11.57 -1.58
C TYR A 51 -21.56 -11.85 -2.94
N PRO A 52 -21.10 -10.80 -3.64
CA PRO A 52 -20.38 -10.96 -4.89
C PRO A 52 -18.97 -11.54 -4.64
N SER A 53 -18.41 -12.22 -5.64
CA SER A 53 -16.98 -12.48 -5.67
C SER A 53 -16.21 -11.18 -5.91
N ARG A 54 -15.09 -10.98 -5.22
CA ARG A 54 -14.20 -9.83 -5.48
C ARG A 54 -13.45 -10.03 -6.79
N GLY A 55 -13.12 -8.93 -7.49
CA GLY A 55 -12.29 -8.96 -8.69
C GLY A 55 -10.94 -9.62 -8.45
N LEU A 56 -10.41 -10.31 -9.42
CA LEU A 56 -9.10 -10.93 -9.40
C LEU A 56 -8.02 -9.89 -9.68
N ILE A 57 -6.80 -10.12 -9.17
CA ILE A 57 -5.66 -9.24 -9.43
C ILE A 57 -4.54 -10.06 -10.09
N TYR A 58 -4.08 -9.55 -11.23
CA TYR A 58 -3.00 -10.11 -12.03
C TYR A 58 -1.77 -9.21 -11.99
N ASP A 59 -0.59 -9.79 -12.13
CA ASP A 59 0.63 -9.03 -12.35
C ASP A 59 0.71 -8.48 -13.80
N ARG A 60 1.83 -7.80 -14.13
CA ARG A 60 2.05 -7.23 -15.48
C ARG A 60 2.14 -8.28 -16.58
N ASN A 61 2.51 -9.51 -16.25
CA ASN A 61 2.70 -10.64 -17.16
C ASN A 61 1.47 -11.55 -17.24
N GLY A 62 0.37 -11.21 -16.55
CA GLY A 62 -0.87 -11.99 -16.50
C GLY A 62 -0.83 -13.13 -15.49
N LYS A 63 0.16 -13.20 -14.60
CA LYS A 63 0.16 -14.15 -13.48
C LYS A 63 -0.87 -13.75 -12.45
N LEU A 64 -1.67 -14.69 -11.99
CA LEU A 64 -2.66 -14.47 -10.95
C LEU A 64 -1.97 -14.31 -9.60
N ILE A 65 -2.05 -13.11 -9.00
CA ILE A 65 -1.37 -12.76 -7.74
C ILE A 65 -2.32 -12.60 -6.55
N LEU A 66 -3.62 -12.48 -6.81
CA LEU A 66 -4.65 -12.44 -5.78
C LEU A 66 -5.98 -12.94 -6.33
N PHE A 67 -6.53 -13.99 -5.72
CA PHE A 67 -7.76 -14.62 -6.17
C PHE A 67 -8.70 -14.95 -5.01
N ASN A 68 -9.86 -15.51 -5.35
CA ASN A 68 -10.87 -15.89 -4.40
C ASN A 68 -10.92 -17.40 -4.26
N GLN A 69 -10.86 -17.89 -3.03
CA GLN A 69 -11.07 -19.29 -2.69
C GLN A 69 -12.36 -19.41 -1.88
N ALA A 70 -13.13 -20.44 -2.15
CA ALA A 70 -14.28 -20.76 -1.32
C ALA A 70 -13.80 -21.40 -0.02
N GLU A 71 -14.23 -20.86 1.10
CA GLU A 71 -14.17 -21.45 2.43
C GLU A 71 -15.59 -21.58 2.96
N TYR A 72 -15.79 -22.35 4.03
CA TYR A 72 -17.10 -22.63 4.56
C TYR A 72 -17.16 -22.22 6.02
N ASP A 73 -18.23 -21.51 6.39
CA ASP A 73 -18.56 -21.28 7.80
C ASP A 73 -19.57 -22.33 8.26
N LEU A 74 -19.37 -22.89 9.46
CA LEU A 74 -20.37 -23.73 10.11
C LEU A 74 -21.24 -22.83 10.99
N LEU A 75 -22.53 -22.82 10.69
CA LEU A 75 -23.53 -22.07 11.41
C LEU A 75 -24.40 -23.04 12.23
N VAL A 76 -24.96 -22.52 13.31
CA VAL A 76 -25.95 -23.24 14.13
C VAL A 76 -27.19 -22.37 14.31
N THR A 77 -28.37 -22.99 14.24
CA THR A 77 -29.62 -22.43 14.73
C THR A 77 -29.96 -23.13 16.05
N PRO A 78 -29.69 -22.51 17.21
CA PRO A 78 -29.75 -23.22 18.51
C PRO A 78 -31.08 -23.91 18.81
N GLY A 79 -32.20 -23.32 18.38
CA GLY A 79 -33.53 -23.88 18.56
C GLY A 79 -33.83 -25.13 17.72
N GLN A 80 -33.00 -25.47 16.75
CA GLN A 80 -33.12 -26.65 15.89
C GLN A 80 -32.18 -27.77 16.26
N LEU A 81 -31.31 -27.55 17.25
CA LEU A 81 -30.36 -28.57 17.72
C LEU A 81 -31.06 -29.76 18.29
N LYS A 82 -30.65 -30.94 17.86
CA LYS A 82 -30.95 -32.23 18.52
C LYS A 82 -29.68 -32.76 19.17
N LYS A 83 -29.80 -33.88 19.90
CA LYS A 83 -28.66 -34.54 20.54
C LYS A 83 -27.67 -34.99 19.43
N PHE A 84 -26.41 -34.61 19.54
CA PHE A 84 -25.35 -34.95 18.61
C PHE A 84 -24.03 -35.23 19.34
N ASP A 85 -23.09 -35.89 18.69
CA ASP A 85 -21.77 -36.16 19.26
C ASP A 85 -20.85 -34.95 19.07
N THR A 86 -20.72 -34.19 20.17
CA THR A 86 -19.84 -33.01 20.20
C THR A 86 -18.36 -33.38 20.05
N THR A 87 -17.98 -34.59 20.53
CA THR A 87 -16.56 -35.01 20.48
C THR A 87 -16.17 -35.32 19.05
N LEU A 88 -16.99 -36.08 18.33
CA LEU A 88 -16.77 -36.41 16.94
C LEU A 88 -16.70 -35.13 16.08
N LEU A 89 -17.66 -34.21 16.23
CA LEU A 89 -17.68 -32.95 15.50
C LEU A 89 -16.40 -32.13 15.74
N CYS A 90 -15.99 -31.97 17.00
CA CYS A 90 -14.78 -31.21 17.34
C CYS A 90 -13.52 -31.89 16.82
N THR A 91 -13.44 -33.22 16.82
CA THR A 91 -12.31 -33.96 16.25
C THR A 91 -12.22 -33.79 14.75
N THR A 92 -13.34 -33.95 14.04
CA THR A 92 -13.42 -33.75 12.58
C THR A 92 -13.00 -32.33 12.20
N LEU A 93 -13.40 -31.31 12.96
CA LEU A 93 -13.08 -29.92 12.69
C LEU A 93 -11.71 -29.46 13.23
N GLY A 94 -11.01 -30.33 14.00
CA GLY A 94 -9.73 -29.98 14.64
C GLY A 94 -9.83 -28.79 15.61
N ILE A 95 -10.94 -28.69 16.37
CA ILE A 95 -11.21 -27.58 17.29
C ILE A 95 -11.31 -28.03 18.74
N ASP A 96 -11.01 -27.11 19.66
CA ASP A 96 -11.14 -27.37 21.10
C ASP A 96 -12.61 -27.50 21.52
N LYS A 97 -12.91 -28.57 22.25
CA LYS A 97 -14.26 -28.88 22.73
C LYS A 97 -14.78 -27.86 23.75
N VAL A 98 -13.89 -27.28 24.58
CA VAL A 98 -14.28 -26.27 25.57
C VAL A 98 -14.63 -24.96 24.87
N GLY A 99 -13.78 -24.54 23.94
CA GLY A 99 -14.03 -23.38 23.09
C GLY A 99 -15.33 -23.49 22.30
N PHE A 100 -15.55 -24.64 21.66
CA PHE A 100 -16.78 -24.90 20.89
C PHE A 100 -18.04 -24.79 21.77
N LYS A 101 -18.04 -25.38 22.99
CA LYS A 101 -19.15 -25.25 23.92
C LYS A 101 -19.42 -23.80 24.31
N ASN A 102 -18.37 -23.04 24.63
CA ASN A 102 -18.51 -21.63 24.96
C ASN A 102 -19.14 -20.81 23.81
N ASP A 103 -18.77 -21.10 22.57
CA ASP A 103 -19.34 -20.42 21.41
C ASP A 103 -20.77 -20.85 21.14
N LEU A 104 -21.10 -22.12 21.40
CA LEU A 104 -22.48 -22.60 21.36
C LEU A 104 -23.37 -21.92 22.43
N ASP A 105 -22.85 -21.74 23.63
CA ASP A 105 -23.55 -21.03 24.71
C ASP A 105 -23.76 -19.55 24.38
N LYS A 106 -22.78 -18.90 23.75
CA LYS A 106 -22.93 -17.53 23.23
C LYS A 106 -24.03 -17.46 22.17
N ALA A 107 -24.06 -18.43 21.24
CA ALA A 107 -25.10 -18.50 20.21
C ALA A 107 -26.50 -18.66 20.83
N TYR A 108 -26.67 -19.51 21.86
CA TYR A 108 -27.93 -19.64 22.60
C TYR A 108 -28.36 -18.33 23.29
N LYS A 109 -27.41 -17.61 23.89
CA LYS A 109 -27.67 -16.32 24.55
C LYS A 109 -28.06 -15.24 23.55
N TYR A 110 -27.46 -15.26 22.34
CA TYR A 110 -27.75 -14.29 21.30
C TYR A 110 -29.13 -14.48 20.70
N SER A 111 -29.46 -15.68 20.23
CA SER A 111 -30.81 -16.00 19.71
C SER A 111 -30.99 -17.50 19.54
N ARG A 112 -32.18 -18.02 19.93
CA ARG A 112 -32.54 -19.41 19.64
C ARG A 112 -32.90 -19.67 18.19
N PHE A 113 -33.30 -18.64 17.44
CA PHE A 113 -33.90 -18.78 16.10
C PHE A 113 -33.03 -18.21 14.98
N LYS A 114 -32.03 -17.37 15.32
CA LYS A 114 -31.14 -16.79 14.32
C LYS A 114 -29.91 -17.70 14.10
N PRO A 115 -29.55 -17.91 12.84
CA PRO A 115 -28.27 -18.54 12.51
C PRO A 115 -27.10 -17.78 13.12
N THR A 116 -26.19 -18.51 13.75
CA THR A 116 -24.98 -17.94 14.35
C THR A 116 -23.79 -18.76 13.89
N VAL A 117 -22.73 -18.09 13.45
CA VAL A 117 -21.48 -18.75 13.04
C VAL A 117 -20.77 -19.29 14.28
N ILE A 118 -20.48 -20.60 14.28
CA ILE A 118 -19.76 -21.31 15.36
C ILE A 118 -18.32 -21.57 14.96
N VAL A 119 -18.09 -21.99 13.73
CA VAL A 119 -16.74 -22.23 13.20
C VAL A 119 -16.58 -21.47 11.90
N ASN A 120 -15.59 -20.57 11.88
CA ASN A 120 -15.27 -19.79 10.70
C ASN A 120 -14.26 -20.52 9.81
N ARG A 121 -14.37 -20.35 8.51
CA ARG A 121 -13.32 -20.63 7.53
C ARG A 121 -12.83 -22.08 7.57
N ILE A 122 -13.75 -22.99 7.36
CA ILE A 122 -13.45 -24.42 7.14
C ILE A 122 -12.90 -24.54 5.72
N GLN A 123 -11.73 -25.14 5.58
CA GLN A 123 -11.10 -25.37 4.27
C GLN A 123 -11.90 -26.40 3.45
N PRO A 124 -11.81 -26.36 2.11
CA PRO A 124 -12.59 -27.25 1.24
C PRO A 124 -12.43 -28.74 1.57
N GLU A 125 -11.22 -29.18 1.90
CA GLU A 125 -10.93 -30.59 2.21
C GLU A 125 -11.64 -31.05 3.50
N LEU A 126 -11.60 -30.20 4.53
CA LEU A 126 -12.25 -30.46 5.80
C LEU A 126 -13.78 -30.35 5.68
N TYR A 127 -14.24 -29.42 4.83
CA TYR A 127 -15.66 -29.29 4.49
C TYR A 127 -16.19 -30.54 3.81
N ALA A 128 -15.47 -31.12 2.86
CA ALA A 128 -15.89 -32.34 2.18
C ALA A 128 -16.11 -33.48 3.18
N GLN A 129 -15.21 -33.67 4.15
CA GLN A 129 -15.37 -34.65 5.23
C GLN A 129 -16.59 -34.34 6.10
N LEU A 130 -16.75 -33.08 6.52
CA LEU A 130 -17.88 -32.67 7.33
C LEU A 130 -19.22 -32.85 6.61
N GLN A 131 -19.24 -32.62 5.30
CA GLN A 131 -20.46 -32.70 4.48
C GLN A 131 -21.04 -34.12 4.44
N GLU A 132 -20.22 -35.15 4.47
CA GLU A 132 -20.65 -36.54 4.53
C GLU A 132 -21.41 -36.85 5.83
N ASP A 133 -21.03 -36.19 6.94
CA ASP A 133 -21.57 -36.41 8.27
C ASP A 133 -22.64 -35.38 8.68
N MET A 134 -22.95 -34.38 7.84
CA MET A 134 -23.88 -33.28 8.20
C MET A 134 -25.27 -33.75 8.62
N PHE A 135 -25.73 -34.91 8.13
CA PHE A 135 -27.01 -35.49 8.54
C PHE A 135 -27.04 -35.88 10.04
N MET A 136 -25.88 -36.12 10.66
CA MET A 136 -25.74 -36.42 12.09
C MET A 136 -25.79 -35.17 12.99
N TYR A 137 -25.74 -33.97 12.41
CA TYR A 137 -25.68 -32.69 13.11
C TYR A 137 -26.90 -31.81 12.84
N PRO A 138 -28.13 -32.23 13.21
CA PRO A 138 -29.34 -31.42 12.96
C PRO A 138 -29.26 -30.06 13.65
N GLY A 139 -29.58 -28.99 12.93
CA GLY A 139 -29.48 -27.61 13.41
C GLY A 139 -28.18 -26.92 13.07
N PHE A 140 -27.19 -27.67 12.53
CA PHE A 140 -26.01 -27.10 11.90
C PHE A 140 -26.20 -27.07 10.38
N TYR A 141 -25.59 -26.10 9.73
CA TYR A 141 -25.50 -26.00 8.27
C TYR A 141 -24.26 -25.18 7.88
N THR A 142 -23.84 -25.31 6.66
CA THR A 142 -22.66 -24.64 6.15
C THR A 142 -23.06 -23.48 5.22
N GLN A 143 -22.29 -22.42 5.27
CA GLN A 143 -22.42 -21.28 4.35
C GLN A 143 -21.11 -21.05 3.65
N VAL A 144 -21.14 -20.94 2.32
CA VAL A 144 -19.97 -20.58 1.52
C VAL A 144 -19.56 -19.15 1.81
N ARG A 145 -18.28 -18.95 2.05
CA ARG A 145 -17.64 -17.65 2.19
C ARG A 145 -16.49 -17.55 1.19
N THR A 146 -16.40 -16.45 0.49
CA THR A 146 -15.27 -16.18 -0.40
C THR A 146 -14.15 -15.50 0.38
N VAL A 147 -12.96 -16.08 0.37
CA VAL A 147 -11.76 -15.57 1.06
C VAL A 147 -10.69 -15.21 0.04
N ARG A 148 -9.93 -14.17 0.34
CA ARG A 148 -8.78 -13.76 -0.47
C ARG A 148 -7.60 -14.69 -0.25
N THR A 149 -7.03 -15.16 -1.33
CA THR A 149 -5.89 -16.09 -1.35
C THR A 149 -4.74 -15.50 -2.14
N TYR A 150 -3.55 -15.57 -1.55
CA TYR A 150 -2.30 -15.05 -2.09
C TYR A 150 -1.40 -16.23 -2.49
N PRO A 151 -1.17 -16.48 -3.79
CA PRO A 151 -0.27 -17.56 -4.23
C PRO A 151 1.18 -17.34 -3.78
N PHE A 152 1.58 -16.06 -3.68
CA PHE A 152 2.94 -15.66 -3.38
C PHE A 152 3.06 -15.07 -1.98
N ALA A 153 4.14 -15.39 -1.26
CA ALA A 153 4.47 -14.82 0.04
C ALA A 153 5.15 -13.45 -0.09
N ALA A 154 4.67 -12.60 -0.99
CA ALA A 154 5.27 -11.33 -1.36
C ALA A 154 4.23 -10.25 -1.65
N ALA A 155 4.69 -9.02 -1.80
CA ALA A 155 3.87 -7.85 -2.16
C ALA A 155 2.78 -7.49 -1.14
N GLY A 156 2.88 -7.91 0.12
CA GLY A 156 1.85 -7.68 1.13
C GLY A 156 1.48 -6.21 1.31
N HIS A 157 2.45 -5.30 1.27
CA HIS A 157 2.21 -3.85 1.36
C HIS A 157 1.48 -3.28 0.13
N VAL A 158 1.80 -3.79 -1.06
CA VAL A 158 1.21 -3.32 -2.31
C VAL A 158 -0.21 -3.86 -2.48
N LEU A 159 -0.40 -5.15 -2.29
CA LEU A 159 -1.70 -5.79 -2.44
C LEU A 159 -2.67 -5.39 -1.34
N GLY A 160 -2.18 -5.30 -0.09
CA GLY A 160 -3.04 -5.13 1.08
C GLY A 160 -3.74 -6.44 1.47
N TYR A 161 -4.80 -6.34 2.26
CA TYR A 161 -5.60 -7.47 2.74
C TYR A 161 -7.04 -7.03 2.99
N ILE A 162 -7.94 -7.97 3.26
CA ILE A 162 -9.31 -7.68 3.67
C ILE A 162 -9.49 -7.87 5.17
N SER A 163 -10.30 -7.03 5.80
CA SER A 163 -10.65 -7.12 7.21
C SER A 163 -12.13 -6.91 7.43
N GLU A 164 -12.65 -7.38 8.56
CA GLU A 164 -14.01 -7.02 8.98
C GLU A 164 -14.13 -5.51 9.15
N VAL A 165 -15.27 -4.97 8.75
CA VAL A 165 -15.55 -3.53 8.84
C VAL A 165 -15.66 -3.07 10.28
N THR A 166 -15.14 -1.89 10.56
CA THR A 166 -15.29 -1.22 11.84
C THR A 166 -16.60 -0.41 11.88
N PRO A 167 -17.16 -0.10 13.07
CA PRO A 167 -18.35 0.75 13.18
C PRO A 167 -18.23 2.08 12.43
N LYS A 168 -17.05 2.70 12.47
CA LYS A 168 -16.78 3.95 11.75
C LYS A 168 -16.79 3.79 10.23
N GLN A 169 -16.41 2.63 9.70
CA GLN A 169 -16.47 2.34 8.26
C GLN A 169 -17.91 2.04 7.83
N ILE A 170 -18.71 1.39 8.69
CA ILE A 170 -20.14 1.16 8.46
C ILE A 170 -20.85 2.50 8.33
N GLU A 171 -20.65 3.41 9.29
CA GLU A 171 -21.24 4.75 9.29
C GLU A 171 -20.93 5.55 8.00
N LYS A 172 -19.68 5.43 7.51
CA LYS A 172 -19.21 6.12 6.29
C LYS A 172 -19.60 5.45 4.98
N SER A 173 -20.33 4.34 5.03
CA SER A 173 -20.57 3.48 3.86
C SER A 173 -21.90 3.73 3.17
N ASP A 174 -22.65 4.74 3.58
CA ASP A 174 -24.02 5.02 3.07
C ASP A 174 -24.92 3.78 3.08
N GLY A 175 -24.79 2.95 4.12
CA GLY A 175 -25.56 1.72 4.30
C GLY A 175 -25.13 0.51 3.46
N TYR A 176 -24.01 0.61 2.74
CA TYR A 176 -23.51 -0.53 1.96
C TYR A 176 -22.97 -1.66 2.84
N TYR A 177 -22.21 -1.31 3.90
CA TYR A 177 -21.64 -2.29 4.82
C TYR A 177 -22.49 -2.50 6.06
N GLN A 178 -22.46 -3.75 6.53
CA GLN A 178 -23.08 -4.19 7.79
C GLN A 178 -22.03 -4.89 8.63
N GLN A 179 -22.29 -5.06 9.93
CA GLN A 179 -21.42 -5.82 10.81
C GLN A 179 -21.21 -7.23 10.28
N GLY A 180 -19.96 -7.68 10.27
CA GLY A 180 -19.54 -8.97 9.70
C GLY A 180 -19.13 -8.91 8.22
N ASP A 181 -19.36 -7.77 7.54
CA ASP A 181 -18.85 -7.57 6.17
C ASP A 181 -17.33 -7.37 6.16
N TYR A 182 -16.72 -7.59 5.00
CA TYR A 182 -15.29 -7.40 4.79
C TYR A 182 -15.03 -6.22 3.86
N ILE A 183 -13.93 -5.49 4.15
CA ILE A 183 -13.46 -4.34 3.37
C ILE A 183 -11.97 -4.45 3.12
N GLY A 184 -11.49 -3.95 2.00
CA GLY A 184 -10.07 -3.84 1.69
C GLY A 184 -9.34 -2.90 2.65
N THR A 185 -8.19 -3.34 3.16
CA THR A 185 -7.39 -2.64 4.15
C THR A 185 -5.94 -2.59 3.68
N GLY A 186 -5.43 -1.38 3.46
CA GLY A 186 -4.09 -1.18 2.88
C GLY A 186 -3.99 -1.53 1.41
N GLY A 187 -2.92 -1.10 0.77
CA GLY A 187 -2.58 -1.43 -0.59
C GLY A 187 -3.68 -1.16 -1.63
N LEU A 188 -3.63 -1.94 -2.70
CA LEU A 188 -4.60 -1.89 -3.80
C LEU A 188 -6.00 -2.31 -3.36
N GLU A 189 -6.12 -3.25 -2.42
CA GLU A 189 -7.40 -3.69 -1.87
C GLU A 189 -8.18 -2.53 -1.26
N GLN A 190 -7.50 -1.60 -0.57
CA GLN A 190 -8.14 -0.42 -0.01
C GLN A 190 -8.39 0.66 -1.06
N TYR A 191 -7.41 0.92 -1.94
CA TYR A 191 -7.53 2.02 -2.90
C TYR A 191 -8.63 1.75 -3.93
N TYR A 192 -8.71 0.50 -4.43
CA TYR A 192 -9.68 0.06 -5.43
C TYR A 192 -10.84 -0.72 -4.82
N GLU A 193 -11.17 -0.53 -3.53
CA GLU A 193 -12.25 -1.25 -2.84
C GLU A 193 -13.56 -1.23 -3.63
N LYS A 194 -13.99 -0.07 -4.13
CA LYS A 194 -15.26 0.06 -4.88
C LYS A 194 -15.28 -0.75 -6.18
N THR A 195 -14.13 -0.89 -6.84
CA THR A 195 -13.95 -1.66 -8.06
C THR A 195 -13.91 -3.17 -7.77
N LEU A 196 -13.12 -3.54 -6.75
CA LEU A 196 -12.87 -4.93 -6.41
C LEU A 196 -14.05 -5.62 -5.70
N ARG A 197 -14.81 -4.91 -4.89
CA ARG A 197 -15.85 -5.50 -4.02
C ARG A 197 -17.10 -6.00 -4.76
N GLY A 198 -17.36 -5.49 -5.98
CA GLY A 198 -18.60 -5.75 -6.71
C GLY A 198 -19.85 -5.10 -6.08
N LYS A 199 -21.02 -5.58 -6.45
CA LYS A 199 -22.30 -5.12 -5.91
C LYS A 199 -23.05 -6.29 -5.28
N LYS A 200 -23.53 -6.10 -4.04
CA LYS A 200 -24.33 -7.10 -3.35
C LYS A 200 -25.68 -7.31 -4.05
N GLY A 201 -26.10 -8.56 -4.12
CA GLY A 201 -27.46 -8.93 -4.47
C GLY A 201 -28.31 -9.13 -3.21
N VAL A 202 -29.59 -9.32 -3.43
CA VAL A 202 -30.58 -9.56 -2.37
C VAL A 202 -31.53 -10.67 -2.82
N LYS A 203 -31.75 -11.65 -1.96
CA LYS A 203 -32.76 -12.68 -2.11
C LYS A 203 -33.81 -12.52 -1.01
N TYR A 204 -35.08 -12.52 -1.36
CA TYR A 204 -36.20 -12.47 -0.42
C TYR A 204 -36.77 -13.88 -0.25
N VAL A 205 -36.67 -14.42 0.97
CA VAL A 205 -37.18 -15.75 1.29
C VAL A 205 -38.32 -15.66 2.30
N LEU A 206 -39.32 -16.52 2.11
CA LEU A 206 -40.39 -16.72 3.07
C LEU A 206 -39.83 -17.54 4.25
N VAL A 207 -40.14 -17.11 5.47
CA VAL A 207 -39.78 -17.81 6.68
C VAL A 207 -40.99 -18.06 7.57
N ASP A 208 -41.01 -19.19 8.28
CA ASP A 208 -42.04 -19.46 9.28
C ASP A 208 -41.70 -18.76 10.63
N VAL A 209 -42.59 -18.91 11.60
CA VAL A 209 -42.43 -18.37 12.96
C VAL A 209 -41.17 -18.84 13.71
N HIS A 210 -40.54 -19.89 13.21
CA HIS A 210 -39.28 -20.42 13.72
C HIS A 210 -38.09 -20.03 12.84
N ASN A 211 -38.27 -19.06 11.92
CA ASN A 211 -37.25 -18.56 10.98
C ASN A 211 -36.70 -19.65 10.02
N ARG A 212 -37.50 -20.69 9.73
CA ARG A 212 -37.15 -21.72 8.74
C ARG A 212 -37.60 -21.28 7.36
N GLU A 213 -36.74 -21.42 6.38
CA GLU A 213 -37.02 -21.05 4.97
C GLU A 213 -38.10 -21.97 4.38
N GLN A 214 -39.15 -21.34 3.84
CA GLN A 214 -40.29 -22.01 3.23
C GLN A 214 -40.30 -21.90 1.69
N GLY A 215 -39.41 -21.07 1.14
CA GLY A 215 -39.28 -20.86 -0.32
C GLY A 215 -38.96 -19.42 -0.70
N ALA A 216 -38.91 -19.18 -2.01
CA ALA A 216 -38.70 -17.83 -2.54
C ALA A 216 -40.00 -16.99 -2.38
N PHE A 217 -39.83 -15.74 -2.03
CA PHE A 217 -40.98 -14.80 -2.03
C PHE A 217 -41.31 -14.39 -3.46
N ASN A 218 -42.58 -14.44 -3.81
CA ASN A 218 -43.11 -14.03 -5.12
C ASN A 218 -42.29 -14.61 -6.30
N ASN A 219 -41.95 -15.89 -6.23
CA ASN A 219 -41.11 -16.61 -7.21
C ASN A 219 -39.77 -15.94 -7.52
N GLY A 220 -39.25 -15.07 -6.62
CA GLY A 220 -37.97 -14.39 -6.81
C GLY A 220 -38.02 -13.10 -7.64
N GLU A 221 -39.19 -12.57 -7.96
CA GLU A 221 -39.34 -11.35 -8.79
C GLU A 221 -38.68 -10.10 -8.17
N LEU A 222 -38.53 -10.06 -6.85
CA LEU A 222 -37.84 -8.98 -6.13
C LEU A 222 -36.37 -9.22 -5.88
N ASP A 223 -35.89 -10.39 -6.27
CA ASP A 223 -34.47 -10.74 -6.08
C ASP A 223 -33.58 -9.92 -7.01
N THR A 224 -32.42 -9.53 -6.49
CA THR A 224 -31.37 -8.90 -7.29
C THR A 224 -30.13 -9.76 -7.26
N LEU A 225 -29.54 -10.01 -8.42
CA LEU A 225 -28.29 -10.78 -8.52
C LEU A 225 -27.11 -9.97 -7.98
N ALA A 226 -26.17 -10.67 -7.34
CA ALA A 226 -24.88 -10.08 -7.02
C ALA A 226 -24.05 -9.89 -8.30
N THR A 227 -23.43 -8.71 -8.45
CA THR A 227 -22.52 -8.44 -9.57
C THR A 227 -21.08 -8.60 -9.09
N PRO A 228 -20.27 -9.48 -9.67
CA PRO A 228 -18.86 -9.65 -9.30
C PRO A 228 -18.08 -8.33 -9.37
N GLY A 229 -17.01 -8.23 -8.58
CA GLY A 229 -16.04 -7.16 -8.72
C GLY A 229 -15.23 -7.31 -10.00
N THR A 230 -14.68 -6.19 -10.46
CA THR A 230 -13.95 -6.12 -11.73
C THR A 230 -12.49 -6.55 -11.53
N ASN A 231 -11.95 -7.34 -12.47
CA ASN A 231 -10.56 -7.79 -12.43
C ASN A 231 -9.60 -6.64 -12.74
N MET A 232 -8.39 -6.75 -12.20
CA MET A 232 -7.36 -5.72 -12.29
C MET A 232 -6.02 -6.33 -12.73
N PHE A 233 -5.33 -5.66 -13.66
CA PHE A 233 -3.98 -5.98 -14.10
C PHE A 233 -3.04 -4.91 -13.56
N THR A 234 -2.12 -5.33 -12.72
CA THR A 234 -1.14 -4.43 -12.11
C THR A 234 0.07 -4.23 -13.02
N THR A 235 0.88 -3.25 -12.69
CA THR A 235 2.19 -3.00 -13.32
C THR A 235 3.30 -3.80 -12.64
N LEU A 236 3.00 -4.40 -11.49
CA LEU A 236 3.94 -5.14 -10.67
C LEU A 236 4.45 -6.39 -11.40
N ASP A 237 5.75 -6.59 -11.40
CA ASP A 237 6.39 -7.85 -11.78
C ASP A 237 6.58 -8.68 -10.51
N ILE A 238 5.80 -9.74 -10.36
CA ILE A 238 5.80 -10.51 -9.10
C ILE A 238 7.12 -11.26 -8.89
N ASP A 239 7.80 -11.66 -9.95
CA ASP A 239 9.09 -12.36 -9.86
C ASP A 239 10.19 -11.38 -9.41
N LEU A 240 10.20 -10.15 -9.96
CA LEU A 240 11.10 -9.09 -9.54
C LEU A 240 10.83 -8.65 -8.09
N GLN A 241 9.55 -8.55 -7.71
CA GLN A 241 9.12 -8.23 -6.35
C GLN A 241 9.63 -9.26 -5.34
N GLN A 242 9.41 -10.56 -5.61
CA GLN A 242 9.87 -11.64 -4.75
C GLN A 242 11.39 -11.67 -4.64
N TYR A 243 12.09 -11.47 -5.76
CA TYR A 243 13.53 -11.44 -5.79
C TYR A 243 14.09 -10.30 -4.94
N GLY A 244 13.52 -9.09 -5.09
CA GLY A 244 13.92 -7.93 -4.30
C GLY A 244 13.58 -8.08 -2.81
N GLU A 245 12.44 -8.66 -2.44
CA GLU A 245 12.12 -8.98 -1.05
C GLU A 245 13.13 -9.97 -0.44
N LYS A 246 13.57 -10.95 -1.23
CA LYS A 246 14.61 -11.90 -0.81
C LYS A 246 15.98 -11.22 -0.61
N LEU A 247 16.39 -10.31 -1.51
CA LEU A 247 17.60 -9.51 -1.36
C LEU A 247 17.56 -8.61 -0.12
N MET A 248 16.39 -8.12 0.25
CA MET A 248 16.17 -7.26 1.41
C MET A 248 15.92 -8.03 2.72
N GLN A 249 15.86 -9.35 2.68
CA GLN A 249 15.73 -10.17 3.89
C GLN A 249 16.92 -9.91 4.84
N GLY A 250 16.64 -9.82 6.16
CA GLY A 250 17.64 -9.47 7.17
C GLY A 250 18.08 -8.00 7.16
N LYS A 251 17.41 -7.13 6.41
CA LYS A 251 17.73 -5.70 6.29
C LYS A 251 16.49 -4.85 6.52
N VAL A 252 16.66 -3.64 7.02
CA VAL A 252 15.59 -2.64 7.14
C VAL A 252 15.76 -1.63 6.00
N GLY A 253 14.68 -1.29 5.31
CA GLY A 253 14.77 -0.30 4.24
C GLY A 253 13.69 -0.48 3.17
N SER A 254 13.99 -0.09 1.94
CA SER A 254 13.03 -0.15 0.84
C SER A 254 13.68 -0.15 -0.53
N VAL A 255 12.95 -0.68 -1.51
CA VAL A 255 13.29 -0.62 -2.93
C VAL A 255 12.05 -0.17 -3.71
N VAL A 256 12.23 0.77 -4.63
CA VAL A 256 11.21 1.16 -5.60
C VAL A 256 11.80 1.12 -7.00
N ALA A 257 11.19 0.37 -7.91
CA ALA A 257 11.58 0.26 -9.30
C ALA A 257 10.44 0.75 -10.20
N ILE A 258 10.75 1.60 -11.16
CA ILE A 258 9.78 2.23 -12.08
C ILE A 258 10.27 2.01 -13.52
N GLU A 259 9.36 1.72 -14.43
CA GLU A 259 9.60 1.78 -15.88
C GLU A 259 9.53 3.25 -16.31
N PRO A 260 10.64 3.88 -16.74
CA PRO A 260 10.67 5.33 -17.00
C PRO A 260 9.70 5.79 -18.10
N ALA A 261 9.57 4.98 -19.14
CA ALA A 261 8.77 5.32 -20.32
C ALA A 261 7.25 5.41 -20.04
N THR A 262 6.76 4.74 -19.00
CA THR A 262 5.33 4.61 -18.70
C THR A 262 4.95 5.14 -17.32
N GLY A 263 5.90 5.20 -16.39
CA GLY A 263 5.63 5.47 -14.97
C GLY A 263 5.09 4.24 -14.21
N GLU A 264 5.07 3.07 -14.83
CA GLU A 264 4.66 1.81 -14.21
C GLU A 264 5.62 1.39 -13.11
N VAL A 265 5.09 1.12 -11.92
CA VAL A 265 5.88 0.61 -10.80
C VAL A 265 6.08 -0.90 -10.96
N LEU A 266 7.32 -1.31 -11.23
CA LEU A 266 7.71 -2.71 -11.46
C LEU A 266 7.83 -3.51 -10.17
N ALA A 267 8.37 -2.86 -9.12
CA ALA A 267 8.49 -3.44 -7.78
C ALA A 267 8.43 -2.33 -6.73
N MET A 268 7.83 -2.62 -5.57
CA MET A 268 7.76 -1.71 -4.43
C MET A 268 7.87 -2.49 -3.12
N ILE A 269 9.05 -2.46 -2.53
CA ILE A 269 9.45 -3.30 -1.40
C ILE A 269 9.65 -2.42 -0.18
N SER A 270 9.10 -2.85 0.94
CA SER A 270 9.38 -2.30 2.28
C SER A 270 9.87 -3.44 3.16
N SER A 271 11.06 -3.32 3.70
CA SER A 271 11.67 -4.34 4.55
C SER A 271 11.81 -3.84 6.00
N PRO A 272 11.55 -4.69 7.02
CA PRO A 272 10.99 -6.03 6.88
C PRO A 272 9.63 -6.03 6.21
N SER A 273 9.40 -6.99 5.31
CA SER A 273 8.08 -7.23 4.73
C SER A 273 7.30 -8.25 5.56
N TYR A 274 6.04 -8.46 5.23
CA TYR A 274 5.23 -9.52 5.81
C TYR A 274 4.57 -10.35 4.71
N ASP A 275 4.42 -11.63 4.98
CA ASP A 275 3.65 -12.53 4.13
C ASP A 275 2.15 -12.17 4.21
N PRO A 276 1.49 -11.76 3.12
CA PRO A 276 0.08 -11.39 3.15
C PRO A 276 -0.83 -12.54 3.59
N ARG A 277 -0.42 -13.80 3.44
CA ARG A 277 -1.15 -14.98 3.89
C ARG A 277 -1.34 -15.02 5.41
N LEU A 278 -0.44 -14.39 6.18
CA LEU A 278 -0.58 -14.25 7.64
C LEU A 278 -1.80 -13.41 8.06
N LEU A 279 -2.27 -12.53 7.16
CA LEU A 279 -3.43 -11.68 7.41
C LEU A 279 -4.73 -12.22 6.81
N THR A 280 -4.73 -13.50 6.44
CA THR A 280 -5.90 -14.28 6.06
C THR A 280 -6.16 -15.40 7.09
N GLY A 281 -7.24 -16.13 6.98
CA GLY A 281 -7.51 -17.30 7.83
C GLY A 281 -7.90 -16.97 9.29
N ARG A 282 -7.95 -18.02 10.12
CA ARG A 282 -8.40 -17.97 11.53
C ARG A 282 -7.44 -17.17 12.43
N ASP A 283 -6.13 -17.31 12.20
CA ASP A 283 -5.08 -16.72 13.04
C ASP A 283 -4.79 -15.25 12.71
N ARG A 284 -5.55 -14.65 11.77
CA ARG A 284 -5.35 -13.27 11.31
C ARG A 284 -5.18 -12.28 12.47
N GLY A 285 -6.05 -12.32 13.46
CA GLY A 285 -6.01 -11.39 14.61
C GLY A 285 -4.73 -11.54 15.43
N LYS A 286 -4.32 -12.77 15.73
CA LYS A 286 -3.08 -13.11 16.44
C LYS A 286 -1.85 -12.66 15.64
N ASN A 287 -1.82 -12.97 14.34
CA ASN A 287 -0.72 -12.59 13.46
C ASN A 287 -0.62 -11.07 13.29
N PHE A 288 -1.76 -10.36 13.13
CA PHE A 288 -1.79 -8.91 13.08
C PHE A 288 -1.22 -8.30 14.36
N SER A 289 -1.65 -8.77 15.53
CA SER A 289 -1.13 -8.28 16.82
C SER A 289 0.37 -8.49 16.95
N LYS A 290 0.89 -9.64 16.49
CA LYS A 290 2.34 -9.92 16.46
C LYS A 290 3.09 -8.96 15.54
N LEU A 291 2.62 -8.78 14.30
CA LEU A 291 3.23 -7.86 13.34
C LEU A 291 3.15 -6.39 13.79
N TYR A 292 2.07 -6.01 14.48
CA TYR A 292 1.88 -4.65 15.00
C TYR A 292 2.79 -4.34 16.17
N ALA A 293 3.02 -5.32 17.07
CA ALA A 293 3.89 -5.20 18.24
C ALA A 293 5.39 -5.27 17.89
N ASP A 294 5.75 -5.69 16.68
CA ASP A 294 7.14 -5.83 16.24
C ASP A 294 7.81 -4.45 16.15
N SER A 295 8.94 -4.30 16.85
CA SER A 295 9.74 -3.06 16.90
C SER A 295 10.28 -2.64 15.53
N LEU A 296 10.49 -3.58 14.61
CA LEU A 296 10.93 -3.34 13.24
C LEU A 296 9.81 -2.85 12.33
N LYS A 297 8.56 -2.82 12.83
CA LYS A 297 7.37 -2.28 12.14
C LYS A 297 7.16 -2.86 10.74
N PRO A 298 6.99 -4.19 10.58
CA PRO A 298 6.83 -4.83 9.28
C PRO A 298 5.55 -4.38 8.53
N LEU A 299 4.54 -3.82 9.23
CA LEU A 299 3.35 -3.24 8.60
C LEU A 299 3.55 -1.83 8.05
N TYR A 300 4.69 -1.19 8.36
CA TYR A 300 4.97 0.17 7.89
C TYR A 300 5.53 0.17 6.47
N MET A 301 4.78 0.75 5.54
CA MET A 301 5.17 0.84 4.12
C MET A 301 6.24 1.91 3.90
N ARG A 302 7.52 1.55 4.15
CA ARG A 302 8.67 2.46 4.03
C ARG A 302 8.81 3.06 2.64
N ALA A 303 8.65 2.26 1.61
CA ALA A 303 8.75 2.69 0.22
C ALA A 303 7.88 3.91 -0.12
N LEU A 304 6.74 4.05 0.58
CA LEU A 304 5.75 5.08 0.32
C LEU A 304 5.71 6.21 1.35
N LYS A 305 6.00 5.88 2.64
CA LYS A 305 5.74 6.77 3.78
C LYS A 305 6.98 7.30 4.46
N ALA A 306 8.10 6.57 4.41
CA ALA A 306 9.32 7.02 5.03
C ALA A 306 9.92 8.21 4.26
N ALA A 307 10.62 9.06 4.99
CA ALA A 307 11.40 10.16 4.41
C ALA A 307 12.83 10.06 4.95
N TYR A 308 13.79 10.01 4.04
CA TYR A 308 15.21 9.90 4.35
C TYR A 308 15.96 11.10 3.81
N PRO A 309 16.97 11.62 4.53
CA PRO A 309 17.90 12.55 3.92
C PRO A 309 18.49 11.89 2.65
N PRO A 310 18.45 12.54 1.48
CA PRO A 310 18.92 11.90 0.26
C PRO A 310 20.46 11.75 0.22
N GLY A 311 21.18 12.55 0.98
CA GLY A 311 22.64 12.57 0.92
C GLY A 311 23.13 12.82 -0.51
N SER A 312 24.22 12.16 -0.88
CA SER A 312 24.86 12.38 -2.19
C SER A 312 24.05 11.94 -3.41
N ILE A 313 22.94 11.22 -3.27
CA ILE A 313 22.08 10.91 -4.43
C ILE A 313 21.38 12.16 -4.98
N TYR A 314 21.23 13.20 -4.17
CA TYR A 314 20.66 14.49 -4.56
C TYR A 314 21.57 15.33 -5.46
N LYS A 315 22.89 15.07 -5.50
CA LYS A 315 23.85 15.93 -6.22
C LYS A 315 23.61 16.06 -7.73
N PRO A 316 23.23 15.00 -8.47
CA PRO A 316 22.87 15.15 -9.89
C PRO A 316 21.73 16.15 -10.09
N LEU A 317 20.71 16.12 -9.24
CA LEU A 317 19.57 17.04 -9.29
C LEU A 317 19.99 18.48 -8.96
N LEU A 318 20.84 18.70 -7.96
CA LEU A 318 21.40 20.03 -7.68
C LEU A 318 22.25 20.56 -8.84
N GLY A 319 23.01 19.67 -9.50
CA GLY A 319 23.77 20.00 -10.70
C GLY A 319 22.88 20.50 -11.83
N LEU A 320 21.77 19.78 -12.10
CA LEU A 320 20.75 20.20 -13.08
C LEU A 320 20.20 21.60 -12.77
N ILE A 321 19.83 21.85 -11.52
CA ILE A 321 19.31 23.15 -11.09
C ILE A 321 20.40 24.24 -11.26
N GLY A 322 21.64 23.93 -10.87
CA GLY A 322 22.76 24.86 -10.99
C GLY A 322 23.06 25.25 -12.43
N LEU A 323 23.01 24.30 -13.36
CA LEU A 323 23.18 24.53 -14.81
C LEU A 323 22.01 25.34 -15.38
N GLN A 324 20.77 24.98 -15.03
CA GLN A 324 19.57 25.68 -15.48
C GLN A 324 19.50 27.12 -14.99
N ASP A 325 19.94 27.36 -13.76
CA ASP A 325 19.94 28.68 -13.14
C ASP A 325 21.13 29.55 -13.60
N GLY A 326 22.10 28.99 -14.37
CA GLY A 326 23.33 29.65 -14.72
C GLY A 326 24.24 29.94 -13.52
N ALA A 327 24.03 29.24 -12.41
CA ALA A 327 24.86 29.32 -11.21
C ALA A 327 26.21 28.62 -11.40
N ILE A 328 26.25 27.63 -12.27
CA ILE A 328 27.44 26.95 -12.79
C ILE A 328 27.26 26.72 -14.30
N ASP A 329 28.37 26.54 -15.01
CA ASP A 329 28.43 26.03 -16.37
C ASP A 329 29.08 24.63 -16.40
N PRO A 330 28.99 23.89 -17.51
CA PRO A 330 29.55 22.54 -17.59
C PRO A 330 31.05 22.45 -17.28
N ALA A 331 31.81 23.49 -17.57
CA ALA A 331 33.26 23.56 -17.35
C ALA A 331 33.64 24.21 -16.02
N THR A 332 32.69 24.49 -15.15
CA THR A 332 32.98 25.05 -13.81
C THR A 332 33.92 24.14 -13.05
N THR A 333 35.08 24.67 -12.63
CA THR A 333 36.14 23.99 -11.91
C THR A 333 36.06 24.27 -10.41
N TYR A 334 36.60 23.35 -9.61
CA TYR A 334 36.78 23.55 -8.16
C TYR A 334 38.01 22.78 -7.63
N ASN A 335 38.89 23.47 -6.92
CA ASN A 335 39.97 22.80 -6.21
C ASN A 335 39.52 22.43 -4.81
N CYS A 336 39.26 21.14 -4.56
CA CYS A 336 38.78 20.61 -3.29
C CYS A 336 39.94 20.29 -2.35
N PRO A 337 40.13 21.01 -1.23
CA PRO A 337 41.17 20.73 -0.24
C PRO A 337 40.75 19.63 0.78
N GLY A 338 39.84 18.71 0.42
CA GLY A 338 39.27 17.70 1.31
C GLY A 338 38.12 18.21 2.18
N ALA A 339 37.69 19.45 1.99
CA ALA A 339 36.49 20.03 2.63
C ALA A 339 36.05 21.31 1.93
N TYR A 340 34.82 21.74 2.18
CA TYR A 340 34.33 23.07 1.87
C TYR A 340 34.48 23.96 3.11
N TYR A 341 35.13 25.11 2.95
CA TYR A 341 35.34 26.07 4.04
C TYR A 341 34.61 27.37 3.77
N VAL A 342 33.90 27.89 4.75
CA VAL A 342 33.31 29.22 4.74
C VAL A 342 33.30 29.79 6.16
N GLY A 343 34.12 30.83 6.39
CA GLY A 343 34.38 31.30 7.76
C GLY A 343 34.93 30.15 8.63
N SER A 344 34.33 29.91 9.77
CA SER A 344 34.67 28.80 10.71
C SER A 344 34.00 27.46 10.34
N LEU A 345 33.05 27.47 9.40
CA LEU A 345 32.32 26.26 9.03
C LEU A 345 33.18 25.38 8.10
N ARG A 346 33.25 24.08 8.43
CA ARG A 346 33.90 23.04 7.62
C ARG A 346 32.91 21.95 7.26
N VAL A 347 32.68 21.69 5.96
CA VAL A 347 31.96 20.52 5.46
C VAL A 347 32.95 19.55 4.85
N GLY A 348 33.16 18.41 5.48
CA GLY A 348 34.13 17.40 5.01
C GLY A 348 33.81 16.83 3.65
N CYS A 349 34.84 16.44 2.90
CA CYS A 349 34.74 15.78 1.60
C CYS A 349 35.68 14.55 1.57
N HIS A 350 35.22 13.43 1.02
CA HIS A 350 36.07 12.26 0.78
C HIS A 350 37.01 12.43 -0.43
N HIS A 351 36.65 13.34 -1.35
CA HIS A 351 37.49 13.72 -2.48
C HIS A 351 38.45 14.86 -2.09
N SER A 352 39.64 14.82 -2.63
CA SER A 352 40.61 15.94 -2.59
C SER A 352 41.27 16.08 -3.95
N GLY A 353 41.59 17.34 -4.34
CA GLY A 353 42.19 17.65 -5.63
C GLY A 353 41.26 18.45 -6.56
N PHE A 354 41.71 18.64 -7.78
CA PHE A 354 40.94 19.38 -8.78
C PHE A 354 39.72 18.60 -9.29
N VAL A 355 38.63 19.31 -9.44
CA VAL A 355 37.42 18.87 -10.14
C VAL A 355 37.29 19.81 -11.36
N ASN A 356 37.45 19.28 -12.56
CA ASN A 356 37.56 20.06 -13.76
C ASN A 356 36.21 20.44 -14.40
N ASN A 357 35.15 19.74 -14.01
CA ASN A 357 33.80 19.93 -14.56
C ASN A 357 32.76 19.28 -13.65
N ILE A 358 31.49 19.46 -14.00
CA ILE A 358 30.37 18.86 -13.25
C ILE A 358 30.34 17.34 -13.35
N ILE A 359 30.81 16.73 -14.44
CA ILE A 359 30.84 15.25 -14.60
C ILE A 359 31.76 14.65 -13.53
N GLU A 360 32.98 15.15 -13.41
CA GLU A 360 33.93 14.73 -12.36
C GLU A 360 33.39 15.00 -10.94
N ALA A 361 32.68 16.14 -10.74
CA ALA A 361 32.07 16.47 -9.47
C ALA A 361 31.04 15.42 -9.02
N VAL A 362 30.22 14.91 -9.95
CA VAL A 362 29.22 13.87 -9.70
C VAL A 362 29.91 12.51 -9.55
N GLN A 363 30.88 12.18 -10.42
CA GLN A 363 31.65 10.93 -10.44
C GLN A 363 32.33 10.67 -9.09
N HIS A 364 33.05 11.69 -8.58
CA HIS A 364 33.76 11.62 -7.30
C HIS A 364 32.91 12.03 -6.10
N SER A 365 31.66 12.41 -6.34
CA SER A 365 30.73 12.84 -5.27
C SER A 365 31.27 13.99 -4.41
N CYS A 366 31.93 15.00 -5.00
CA CYS A 366 32.64 16.07 -4.29
C CYS A 366 31.67 16.96 -3.48
N ASN A 367 31.69 16.88 -2.15
CA ASN A 367 30.86 17.71 -1.27
C ASN A 367 31.16 19.21 -1.45
N ALA A 368 32.43 19.57 -1.56
CA ALA A 368 32.85 20.97 -1.65
C ALA A 368 32.32 21.63 -2.92
N TYR A 369 32.34 20.95 -4.07
CA TYR A 369 31.77 21.43 -5.31
C TYR A 369 30.26 21.69 -5.16
N PHE A 370 29.52 20.77 -4.56
CA PHE A 370 28.07 20.91 -4.41
C PHE A 370 27.66 21.90 -3.32
N CYS A 371 28.46 22.12 -2.29
CA CYS A 371 28.27 23.25 -1.36
C CYS A 371 28.41 24.60 -2.10
N MET A 372 29.46 24.75 -2.94
CA MET A 372 29.62 25.91 -3.79
C MET A 372 28.44 26.10 -4.74
N THR A 373 28.03 25.03 -5.43
CA THR A 373 26.90 25.07 -6.38
C THR A 373 25.62 25.50 -5.68
N PHE A 374 25.29 24.91 -4.52
CA PHE A 374 24.09 25.28 -3.78
C PHE A 374 24.08 26.75 -3.38
N ARG A 375 25.20 27.25 -2.85
CA ARG A 375 25.32 28.68 -2.53
C ARG A 375 25.11 29.56 -3.75
N ARG A 376 25.75 29.22 -4.87
CA ARG A 376 25.58 29.99 -6.14
C ARG A 376 24.14 29.96 -6.67
N VAL A 377 23.38 28.85 -6.41
CA VAL A 377 21.95 28.78 -6.76
C VAL A 377 21.12 29.70 -5.88
N VAL A 378 21.26 29.63 -4.54
CA VAL A 378 20.41 30.40 -3.62
C VAL A 378 20.84 31.87 -3.51
N ASP A 379 22.14 32.18 -3.69
CA ASP A 379 22.70 33.53 -3.71
C ASP A 379 22.74 34.13 -5.13
N ASN A 380 22.10 33.50 -6.14
CA ASN A 380 22.14 33.95 -7.53
C ASN A 380 21.61 35.39 -7.67
N ASN A 381 22.35 36.24 -8.35
CA ASN A 381 22.07 37.68 -8.52
C ASN A 381 20.72 37.98 -9.20
N LYS A 382 20.11 36.98 -9.87
CA LYS A 382 18.75 37.13 -10.42
C LYS A 382 17.67 37.21 -9.35
N TYR A 383 17.97 36.78 -8.12
CA TYR A 383 17.07 36.86 -6.96
C TYR A 383 17.43 38.07 -6.09
N LYS A 384 16.40 38.74 -5.57
CA LYS A 384 16.61 39.90 -4.67
C LYS A 384 17.09 39.50 -3.29
N THR A 385 16.80 38.25 -2.85
CA THR A 385 17.12 37.73 -1.52
C THR A 385 17.42 36.23 -1.58
N VAL A 386 18.22 35.73 -0.65
CA VAL A 386 18.48 34.30 -0.43
C VAL A 386 17.17 33.52 -0.26
N ALA A 387 16.16 34.12 0.37
CA ALA A 387 14.83 33.53 0.55
C ALA A 387 14.16 33.22 -0.81
N GLN A 388 14.22 34.15 -1.75
CA GLN A 388 13.69 33.93 -3.12
C GLN A 388 14.49 32.83 -3.87
N GLY A 389 15.82 32.82 -3.73
CA GLY A 389 16.66 31.77 -4.32
C GLY A 389 16.34 30.38 -3.77
N LEU A 390 16.13 30.29 -2.44
CA LEU A 390 15.72 29.03 -1.80
C LEU A 390 14.33 28.57 -2.26
N ASP A 391 13.37 29.48 -2.37
CA ASP A 391 12.01 29.12 -2.81
C ASP A 391 11.99 28.73 -4.30
N SER A 392 12.84 29.34 -5.14
CA SER A 392 13.04 28.91 -6.53
C SER A 392 13.64 27.50 -6.60
N TRP A 393 14.70 27.23 -5.86
CA TRP A 393 15.27 25.89 -5.72
C TRP A 393 14.23 24.86 -5.28
N LYS A 394 13.42 25.16 -4.27
CA LYS A 394 12.32 24.31 -3.81
C LYS A 394 11.29 24.05 -4.93
N SER A 395 11.00 25.05 -5.76
CA SER A 395 10.07 24.90 -6.89
C SER A 395 10.58 23.92 -7.95
N TYR A 396 11.89 23.93 -8.24
CA TYR A 396 12.49 22.91 -9.11
C TYR A 396 12.32 21.51 -8.52
N LEU A 397 12.60 21.30 -7.23
CA LEU A 397 12.38 19.99 -6.57
C LEU A 397 10.93 19.54 -6.66
N ALA A 398 10.00 20.47 -6.46
CA ALA A 398 8.56 20.18 -6.56
C ALA A 398 8.16 19.72 -7.97
N SER A 399 8.80 20.25 -9.03
CA SER A 399 8.54 19.80 -10.39
C SER A 399 8.91 18.34 -10.64
N PHE A 400 9.92 17.80 -9.94
CA PHE A 400 10.28 16.37 -9.93
C PHE A 400 9.34 15.51 -9.07
N GLY A 401 8.36 16.10 -8.40
CA GLY A 401 7.49 15.42 -7.45
C GLY A 401 8.09 15.29 -6.05
N ILE A 402 9.19 16.00 -5.74
CA ILE A 402 9.89 15.96 -4.46
C ILE A 402 9.32 17.03 -3.53
N GLY A 403 9.03 16.65 -2.27
CA GLY A 403 8.42 17.54 -1.28
C GLY A 403 6.94 17.83 -1.52
N VAL A 404 6.32 17.14 -2.49
CA VAL A 404 4.90 17.22 -2.82
C VAL A 404 4.31 15.82 -2.92
N LYS A 405 2.97 15.74 -2.87
CA LYS A 405 2.27 14.46 -3.00
C LYS A 405 2.36 13.93 -4.42
N ILE A 406 2.92 12.74 -4.57
CA ILE A 406 2.78 11.97 -5.81
C ILE A 406 1.41 11.26 -5.77
N ASP A 407 0.58 11.47 -6.80
CA ASP A 407 -0.76 10.86 -6.89
C ASP A 407 -0.68 9.42 -7.40
N ILE A 408 0.01 8.56 -6.64
CA ILE A 408 0.04 7.12 -6.88
C ILE A 408 -1.26 6.46 -6.38
N ASP A 409 -1.62 5.35 -6.96
CA ASP A 409 -2.83 4.57 -6.65
C ASP A 409 -2.68 3.68 -5.40
N LEU A 410 -2.14 4.26 -4.34
CA LEU A 410 -2.03 3.66 -3.00
C LEU A 410 -2.45 4.66 -1.91
N PRO A 411 -2.98 4.18 -0.79
CA PRO A 411 -3.34 5.04 0.32
C PRO A 411 -2.12 5.44 1.17
N GLY A 412 -2.17 6.64 1.75
CA GLY A 412 -1.22 7.06 2.78
C GLY A 412 0.16 7.44 2.26
N VAL A 413 0.22 8.12 1.12
CA VAL A 413 1.47 8.61 0.50
C VAL A 413 2.15 9.66 1.38
N GLY A 414 3.44 9.48 1.64
CA GLY A 414 4.30 10.48 2.27
C GLY A 414 4.68 11.60 1.29
N TYR A 415 4.89 12.79 1.83
CA TYR A 415 5.23 13.96 1.00
C TYR A 415 6.74 14.21 0.92
N GLY A 416 7.56 13.54 1.77
CA GLY A 416 8.89 14.01 2.06
C GLY A 416 8.86 15.35 2.80
N PHE A 417 10.00 16.02 2.89
CA PHE A 417 10.08 17.35 3.46
C PHE A 417 11.15 18.18 2.75
N ILE A 418 10.76 19.35 2.24
CA ILE A 418 11.68 20.33 1.63
C ILE A 418 11.43 21.67 2.31
N PRO A 419 12.41 22.18 3.07
CA PRO A 419 12.29 23.47 3.73
C PRO A 419 12.23 24.60 2.70
N GLY A 420 11.35 25.56 2.89
CA GLY A 420 11.29 26.82 2.16
C GLY A 420 11.73 27.99 3.03
N SER A 421 11.67 29.18 2.48
CA SER A 421 12.03 30.42 3.22
C SER A 421 11.19 30.62 4.47
N ASP A 422 9.89 30.27 4.44
CA ASP A 422 9.00 30.38 5.60
C ASP A 422 9.43 29.48 6.76
N TYR A 423 9.96 28.31 6.49
CA TYR A 423 10.48 27.41 7.53
C TYR A 423 11.65 28.06 8.28
N TYR A 424 12.65 28.58 7.56
CA TYR A 424 13.81 29.21 8.18
C TYR A 424 13.49 30.59 8.79
N ASN A 425 12.56 31.34 8.21
CA ASN A 425 12.06 32.57 8.80
C ASN A 425 11.40 32.32 10.18
N LYS A 426 10.72 31.18 10.35
CA LYS A 426 10.12 30.79 11.63
C LYS A 426 11.18 30.41 12.67
N ILE A 427 12.26 29.73 12.25
CA ILE A 427 13.31 29.25 13.17
C ILE A 427 14.28 30.38 13.55
N TYR A 428 14.81 31.10 12.56
CA TYR A 428 15.88 32.07 12.76
C TYR A 428 15.41 33.51 12.77
N GLY A 429 14.20 33.78 12.30
CA GLY A 429 13.70 35.14 12.07
C GLY A 429 13.96 35.61 10.64
N LYS A 430 13.06 36.44 10.08
CA LYS A 430 13.13 36.97 8.73
C LYS A 430 14.42 37.78 8.52
N GLY A 431 15.20 37.39 7.49
CA GLY A 431 16.47 38.04 7.15
C GLY A 431 17.64 37.76 8.10
N ARG A 432 17.49 36.82 9.06
CA ARG A 432 18.55 36.43 10.01
C ARG A 432 19.27 35.14 9.65
N TRP A 433 19.00 34.58 8.50
CA TRP A 433 19.66 33.40 7.96
C TRP A 433 20.14 33.67 6.53
N ASN A 434 21.12 32.88 6.07
CA ASN A 434 21.72 33.03 4.75
C ASN A 434 22.10 31.65 4.18
N SER A 435 22.70 31.60 2.99
CA SER A 435 23.11 30.37 2.32
C SER A 435 24.09 29.51 3.13
N VAL A 436 24.89 30.11 4.00
CA VAL A 436 25.82 29.39 4.87
C VAL A 436 25.08 28.67 5.99
N THR A 437 24.03 29.29 6.56
CA THR A 437 23.20 28.69 7.60
C THR A 437 22.56 27.38 7.15
N ILE A 438 22.25 27.26 5.86
CA ILE A 438 21.51 26.15 5.26
C ILE A 438 22.39 25.30 4.30
N ILE A 439 23.71 25.41 4.40
CA ILE A 439 24.66 24.80 3.45
C ILE A 439 24.57 23.27 3.37
N SER A 440 24.12 22.61 4.43
CA SER A 440 23.93 21.16 4.49
C SER A 440 22.93 20.65 3.43
N LEU A 441 21.97 21.50 3.02
CA LEU A 441 21.05 21.18 1.92
C LEU A 441 21.79 20.93 0.61
N GLY A 442 22.95 21.57 0.37
CA GLY A 442 23.76 21.38 -0.83
C GLY A 442 24.34 19.97 -1.00
N ILE A 443 24.40 19.20 0.06
CA ILE A 443 24.87 17.81 0.03
C ILE A 443 23.74 16.80 0.40
N GLY A 444 22.47 17.26 0.38
CA GLY A 444 21.32 16.42 0.70
C GLY A 444 21.21 16.00 2.14
N GLN A 445 21.72 16.84 3.08
CA GLN A 445 21.65 16.65 4.52
C GLN A 445 20.87 17.82 5.18
N GLY A 446 20.72 17.78 6.49
CA GLY A 446 19.92 18.75 7.24
C GLY A 446 18.43 18.38 7.23
N GLU A 447 17.58 19.35 7.02
CA GLU A 447 16.12 19.19 7.16
C GLU A 447 15.43 18.59 5.92
N ILE A 448 16.18 18.26 4.88
CA ILE A 448 15.65 17.69 3.62
C ILE A 448 15.34 16.20 3.78
N GLY A 449 14.18 15.77 3.28
CA GLY A 449 13.79 14.36 3.31
C GLY A 449 12.99 13.96 2.07
N PHE A 450 13.45 12.91 1.38
CA PHE A 450 12.78 12.33 0.21
C PHE A 450 12.17 10.96 0.56
N SER A 451 11.00 10.65 0.02
CA SER A 451 10.53 9.28 0.07
C SER A 451 11.22 8.41 -0.99
N PRO A 452 11.33 7.09 -0.78
CA PRO A 452 11.92 6.18 -1.78
C PRO A 452 11.21 6.24 -3.14
N LEU A 453 9.89 6.41 -3.13
CA LEU A 453 9.12 6.64 -4.36
C LEU A 453 9.57 7.93 -5.09
N GLN A 454 9.83 9.01 -4.35
CA GLN A 454 10.31 10.26 -4.93
C GLN A 454 11.72 10.09 -5.51
N MET A 455 12.60 9.36 -4.85
CA MET A 455 13.95 9.04 -5.35
C MET A 455 13.90 8.21 -6.64
N ALA A 456 13.01 7.22 -6.72
CA ALA A 456 12.83 6.41 -7.93
C ALA A 456 12.23 7.25 -9.09
N ASN A 457 11.29 8.15 -8.79
CA ASN A 457 10.70 9.05 -9.77
C ASN A 457 11.71 10.09 -10.29
N GLU A 458 12.62 10.55 -9.43
CA GLU A 458 13.77 11.40 -9.83
C GLU A 458 14.61 10.69 -10.90
N MET A 459 14.93 9.40 -10.68
CA MET A 459 15.69 8.62 -11.65
C MET A 459 14.94 8.39 -12.96
N ALA A 460 13.65 8.09 -12.90
CA ALA A 460 12.82 7.98 -14.09
C ALA A 460 12.78 9.32 -14.87
N THR A 461 12.74 10.43 -14.16
CA THR A 461 12.75 11.77 -14.77
C THR A 461 14.09 12.11 -15.44
N ILE A 462 15.20 11.80 -14.77
CA ILE A 462 16.56 12.06 -15.32
C ILE A 462 16.79 11.15 -16.54
N SER A 463 16.47 9.86 -16.44
CA SER A 463 16.65 8.91 -17.53
C SER A 463 15.79 9.23 -18.77
N ASN A 464 14.66 9.90 -18.58
CA ASN A 464 13.80 10.40 -19.64
C ASN A 464 14.20 11.82 -20.17
N HIS A 465 15.32 12.38 -19.73
CA HIS A 465 15.76 13.72 -20.09
C HIS A 465 14.72 14.81 -19.81
N GLY A 466 14.10 14.79 -18.61
CA GLY A 466 13.30 15.90 -18.09
C GLY A 466 11.79 15.72 -18.16
N TRP A 467 11.27 14.50 -18.17
CA TRP A 467 9.84 14.26 -18.05
C TRP A 467 9.54 12.95 -17.34
N TYR A 468 8.34 12.83 -16.79
CA TYR A 468 7.85 11.60 -16.21
C TYR A 468 6.32 11.46 -16.31
N TYR A 469 5.83 10.23 -16.20
CA TYR A 469 4.43 9.96 -15.91
C TYR A 469 4.26 9.71 -14.42
N THR A 470 3.10 10.06 -13.88
CA THR A 470 2.81 9.77 -12.47
C THR A 470 2.97 8.28 -12.19
N PRO A 471 3.85 7.87 -11.25
CA PRO A 471 4.01 6.48 -10.87
C PRO A 471 2.67 5.84 -10.50
N HIS A 472 2.42 4.61 -10.97
CA HIS A 472 1.17 3.90 -10.75
C HIS A 472 1.38 2.39 -10.73
N LEU A 473 0.44 1.68 -10.11
CA LEU A 473 0.47 0.23 -9.89
C LEU A 473 -0.60 -0.53 -10.69
N VAL A 474 -1.56 0.16 -11.29
CA VAL A 474 -2.60 -0.47 -12.10
C VAL A 474 -2.50 -0.01 -13.54
N ARG A 475 -2.35 -0.99 -14.44
CA ARG A 475 -2.27 -0.78 -15.89
C ARG A 475 -3.64 -0.83 -16.55
N LYS A 476 -4.48 -1.79 -16.14
CA LYS A 476 -5.79 -2.07 -16.74
C LYS A 476 -6.77 -2.57 -15.68
N ILE A 477 -8.01 -2.18 -15.83
CA ILE A 477 -9.18 -2.70 -15.12
C ILE A 477 -10.12 -3.20 -16.20
N ASP A 478 -10.63 -4.44 -16.10
CA ASP A 478 -11.61 -4.95 -17.05
C ASP A 478 -12.87 -4.09 -17.02
N ASP A 479 -13.49 -3.88 -18.16
CA ASP A 479 -14.69 -3.08 -18.34
C ASP A 479 -14.61 -1.62 -17.84
N ASP A 480 -13.40 -1.09 -17.58
CA ASP A 480 -13.22 0.27 -17.09
C ASP A 480 -13.09 1.27 -18.24
N THR A 481 -14.11 2.11 -18.36
CA THR A 481 -14.09 3.32 -19.20
C THR A 481 -13.67 4.55 -18.39
N SER A 482 -13.24 4.38 -17.14
CA SER A 482 -13.01 5.47 -16.18
C SER A 482 -11.81 6.36 -16.54
N THR A 483 -11.87 7.58 -16.00
CA THR A 483 -10.80 8.57 -16.16
C THR A 483 -9.60 8.35 -15.23
N ILE A 484 -9.64 7.34 -14.34
CA ILE A 484 -8.59 7.10 -13.33
C ILE A 484 -7.25 6.80 -13.99
N LEU A 485 -7.24 5.85 -14.94
CA LEU A 485 -6.02 5.49 -15.67
C LEU A 485 -5.58 6.59 -16.66
N LYS A 486 -6.54 7.33 -17.25
CA LYS A 486 -6.23 8.44 -18.15
C LYS A 486 -5.45 9.56 -17.47
N LYS A 487 -5.69 9.84 -16.19
CA LYS A 487 -4.91 10.85 -15.43
C LYS A 487 -3.45 10.45 -15.24
N LYS A 488 -3.13 9.15 -15.18
CA LYS A 488 -1.77 8.64 -15.03
C LYS A 488 -0.94 8.77 -16.32
N SER A 489 -1.58 8.82 -17.47
CA SER A 489 -0.92 8.95 -18.78
C SER A 489 -0.61 10.41 -19.17
N VAL A 490 -0.78 11.38 -18.28
CA VAL A 490 -0.40 12.77 -18.52
C VAL A 490 1.09 12.97 -18.26
N LYS A 491 1.81 13.33 -19.32
CA LYS A 491 3.25 13.60 -19.26
C LYS A 491 3.52 14.89 -18.48
N LYS A 492 4.35 14.80 -17.45
CA LYS A 492 4.83 15.94 -16.67
C LYS A 492 6.21 16.33 -17.15
N ILE A 493 6.38 17.58 -17.59
CA ILE A 493 7.62 18.09 -18.15
C ILE A 493 8.28 18.98 -17.10
N ILE A 494 9.58 18.78 -16.88
CA ILE A 494 10.39 19.56 -15.95
C ILE A 494 10.85 20.85 -16.66
N PRO A 495 10.81 22.02 -16.00
CA PRO A 495 11.22 23.29 -16.58
C PRO A 495 12.76 23.44 -16.58
N ILE A 496 13.47 22.44 -17.11
CA ILE A 496 14.93 22.40 -17.28
C ILE A 496 15.21 21.95 -18.72
N GLU A 497 16.16 22.59 -19.36
CA GLU A 497 16.54 22.29 -20.74
C GLU A 497 17.15 20.90 -20.89
N LYS A 498 16.78 20.20 -21.98
CA LYS A 498 17.21 18.82 -22.25
C LYS A 498 18.74 18.66 -22.23
N ARG A 499 19.48 19.61 -22.75
CA ARG A 499 20.97 19.55 -22.79
C ARG A 499 21.60 19.35 -21.40
N TRP A 500 20.98 19.86 -20.34
CA TRP A 500 21.48 19.68 -18.98
C TRP A 500 21.25 18.29 -18.45
N PHE A 501 20.15 17.66 -18.88
CA PHE A 501 19.92 16.23 -18.56
C PHE A 501 20.92 15.34 -19.27
N ASP A 502 21.29 15.66 -20.55
CA ASP A 502 22.28 14.88 -21.30
C ASP A 502 23.63 14.84 -20.53
N ILE A 503 24.13 16.01 -20.08
CA ILE A 503 25.34 16.10 -19.25
C ILE A 503 25.20 15.32 -17.91
N THR A 504 24.02 15.39 -17.29
CA THR A 504 23.78 14.71 -16.01
C THR A 504 23.74 13.19 -16.18
N VAL A 505 23.17 12.71 -17.26
CA VAL A 505 23.17 11.28 -17.62
C VAL A 505 24.61 10.79 -17.84
N ASP A 506 25.45 11.54 -18.59
CA ASP A 506 26.87 11.23 -18.76
C ASP A 506 27.61 11.19 -17.43
N ALA A 507 27.35 12.18 -16.56
CA ALA A 507 27.96 12.21 -15.23
C ALA A 507 27.56 11.01 -14.37
N MET A 508 26.30 10.57 -14.44
CA MET A 508 25.81 9.40 -13.70
C MET A 508 26.32 8.08 -14.28
N LYS A 509 26.60 8.02 -15.58
CA LYS A 509 27.26 6.89 -16.23
C LYS A 509 28.69 6.75 -15.70
N GLU A 510 29.46 7.85 -15.64
CA GLU A 510 30.81 7.87 -15.08
C GLU A 510 30.88 7.41 -13.60
N VAL A 511 29.85 7.67 -12.79
CA VAL A 511 29.78 7.14 -11.40
C VAL A 511 29.84 5.61 -11.40
N VAL A 512 29.18 4.96 -12.35
CA VAL A 512 29.13 3.48 -12.43
C VAL A 512 30.34 2.93 -13.17
N GLU A 513 30.84 3.59 -14.21
CA GLU A 513 31.98 3.13 -15.00
C GLU A 513 33.34 3.30 -14.27
N ALA A 514 33.56 4.44 -13.65
CA ALA A 514 34.84 4.78 -13.06
C ALA A 514 34.77 5.46 -11.68
N GLY A 515 33.57 5.67 -11.16
CA GLY A 515 33.32 6.41 -9.91
C GLY A 515 32.99 5.53 -8.71
N THR A 516 32.23 6.10 -7.79
CA THR A 516 31.84 5.50 -6.50
C THR A 516 30.86 4.33 -6.62
N GLY A 517 30.23 4.13 -7.81
CA GLY A 517 29.22 3.10 -8.06
C GLY A 517 29.71 1.88 -8.84
N ARG A 518 31.02 1.68 -9.03
CA ARG A 518 31.60 0.60 -9.86
C ARG A 518 31.12 -0.80 -9.53
N ILE A 519 30.78 -1.09 -8.28
CA ILE A 519 30.26 -2.40 -7.84
C ILE A 519 28.91 -2.73 -8.51
N ALA A 520 28.19 -1.73 -9.02
CA ALA A 520 26.91 -1.91 -9.69
C ALA A 520 27.03 -2.33 -11.17
N GLN A 521 28.23 -2.36 -11.74
CA GLN A 521 28.42 -2.71 -13.16
C GLN A 521 27.79 -4.08 -13.48
N ILE A 522 27.04 -4.13 -14.58
CA ILE A 522 26.44 -5.34 -15.15
C ILE A 522 27.09 -5.60 -16.49
N PRO A 523 27.65 -6.79 -16.76
CA PRO A 523 28.26 -7.10 -18.05
C PRO A 523 27.29 -6.86 -19.21
N GLY A 524 27.69 -6.06 -20.18
CA GLY A 524 26.88 -5.77 -21.37
C GLY A 524 25.72 -4.79 -21.18
N VAL A 525 25.57 -4.17 -19.99
CA VAL A 525 24.51 -3.19 -19.70
C VAL A 525 25.14 -1.87 -19.28
N THR A 526 24.83 -0.80 -20.00
CA THR A 526 25.20 0.57 -19.63
C THR A 526 24.26 1.09 -18.54
N MET A 527 24.81 1.66 -17.47
CA MET A 527 24.03 2.15 -16.33
C MET A 527 24.43 3.57 -15.95
N GLY A 528 23.44 4.39 -15.64
CA GLY A 528 23.65 5.65 -14.92
C GLY A 528 23.22 5.47 -13.46
N GLY A 529 24.02 5.98 -12.52
CA GLY A 529 23.66 5.84 -11.11
C GLY A 529 24.35 6.82 -10.19
N LYS A 530 23.95 6.84 -8.92
CA LYS A 530 24.60 7.64 -7.86
C LYS A 530 24.52 6.95 -6.53
N THR A 531 25.68 6.82 -5.88
CA THR A 531 25.79 6.36 -4.48
C THR A 531 25.44 7.49 -3.52
N GLY A 532 24.80 7.16 -2.43
CA GLY A 532 24.50 8.07 -1.34
C GLY A 532 24.79 7.42 0.02
N THR A 533 25.17 8.26 0.95
CA THR A 533 25.29 7.91 2.35
C THR A 533 24.53 8.98 3.13
N ALA A 534 23.48 8.60 3.81
CA ALA A 534 22.71 9.51 4.64
C ALA A 534 23.13 9.34 6.09
N GLN A 535 23.64 10.40 6.68
CA GLN A 535 24.08 10.39 8.07
C GLN A 535 22.92 10.06 9.01
N ASN A 536 23.20 9.17 9.97
CA ASN A 536 22.24 8.79 11.00
C ASN A 536 22.85 9.05 12.39
N PRO A 537 22.35 10.04 13.13
CA PRO A 537 22.90 10.36 14.46
C PRO A 537 22.63 9.27 15.52
N HIS A 538 21.79 8.29 15.19
CA HIS A 538 21.36 7.23 16.12
C HIS A 538 21.90 5.84 15.75
N GLY A 539 22.81 5.72 14.78
CA GLY A 539 23.36 4.44 14.33
C GLY A 539 24.36 4.60 13.19
N LYS A 540 24.63 3.50 12.48
CA LYS A 540 25.41 3.58 11.23
C LYS A 540 24.62 4.37 10.18
N ASP A 541 25.32 5.00 9.26
CA ASP A 541 24.73 5.72 8.14
C ASP A 541 23.84 4.80 7.28
N HIS A 542 22.88 5.40 6.56
CA HIS A 542 22.04 4.64 5.63
C HIS A 542 22.73 4.50 4.28
N SER A 543 22.71 3.29 3.71
CA SER A 543 23.22 2.99 2.39
C SER A 543 22.16 3.28 1.34
N LEU A 544 22.42 4.24 0.45
CA LEU A 544 21.51 4.65 -0.61
C LEU A 544 22.16 4.44 -1.98
N PHE A 545 21.36 4.00 -2.94
CA PHE A 545 21.75 3.98 -4.35
C PHE A 545 20.53 4.21 -5.25
N ILE A 546 20.71 5.07 -6.22
CA ILE A 546 19.73 5.34 -7.26
C ILE A 546 20.37 5.12 -8.63
N CYS A 547 19.66 4.48 -9.55
CA CYS A 547 20.19 4.22 -10.88
C CYS A 547 19.09 3.92 -11.90
N PHE A 548 19.48 3.87 -13.16
CA PHE A 548 18.63 3.44 -14.27
C PHE A 548 19.46 2.69 -15.31
N ALA A 549 18.82 1.84 -16.08
CA ALA A 549 19.46 1.05 -17.12
C ALA A 549 18.46 0.57 -18.20
N PRO A 550 18.93 0.28 -19.44
CA PRO A 550 20.16 0.78 -20.04
C PRO A 550 20.14 2.31 -20.21
N VAL A 551 21.29 2.96 -20.35
CA VAL A 551 21.36 4.43 -20.51
C VAL A 551 20.66 4.88 -21.80
N GLU A 552 20.88 4.15 -22.89
CA GLU A 552 20.40 4.52 -24.24
C GLU A 552 18.88 4.35 -24.41
N ASN A 553 18.28 3.38 -23.70
CA ASN A 553 16.85 3.07 -23.74
C ASN A 553 16.39 2.58 -22.38
N PRO A 554 16.17 3.48 -21.42
CA PRO A 554 15.90 3.12 -20.03
C PRO A 554 14.66 2.24 -19.86
N LYS A 555 14.85 1.05 -19.30
CA LYS A 555 13.78 0.06 -19.02
C LYS A 555 13.38 0.04 -17.56
N ILE A 556 14.32 0.42 -16.68
CA ILE A 556 14.12 0.42 -15.25
C ILE A 556 14.91 1.56 -14.59
N ALA A 557 14.23 2.30 -13.73
CA ALA A 557 14.81 3.28 -12.80
C ALA A 557 14.52 2.81 -11.39
N ILE A 558 15.54 2.74 -10.52
CA ILE A 558 15.43 2.12 -9.21
C ILE A 558 16.07 2.98 -8.13
N ALA A 559 15.44 3.01 -6.96
CA ALA A 559 15.98 3.57 -5.72
C ALA A 559 16.01 2.49 -4.64
N VAL A 560 17.18 2.33 -3.99
CA VAL A 560 17.41 1.39 -2.90
C VAL A 560 17.90 2.14 -1.68
N ILE A 561 17.27 1.90 -0.54
CA ILE A 561 17.66 2.39 0.77
C ILE A 561 17.81 1.20 1.71
N VAL A 562 18.96 1.09 2.38
CA VAL A 562 19.18 0.13 3.48
C VAL A 562 19.58 0.93 4.71
N GLU A 563 18.76 0.86 5.75
CA GLU A 563 18.99 1.60 7.00
C GLU A 563 20.16 1.01 7.77
N ASN A 564 21.00 1.86 8.39
CA ASN A 564 22.13 1.48 9.24
C ASN A 564 23.17 0.55 8.56
N ALA A 565 23.39 0.74 7.26
CA ALA A 565 24.15 -0.17 6.41
C ALA A 565 25.46 0.45 5.84
N GLY A 566 25.83 1.66 6.29
CA GLY A 566 27.08 2.32 5.88
C GLY A 566 27.02 2.93 4.48
N PHE A 567 28.05 2.72 3.67
CA PHE A 567 28.18 3.34 2.36
C PHE A 567 27.19 2.79 1.33
N GLY A 568 26.77 3.66 0.38
CA GLY A 568 25.86 3.30 -0.70
C GLY A 568 26.36 2.16 -1.59
N ALA A 569 27.67 2.02 -1.75
CA ALA A 569 28.31 0.95 -2.50
C ALA A 569 28.23 -0.43 -1.80
N THR A 570 28.02 -0.48 -0.47
CA THR A 570 28.06 -1.72 0.30
C THR A 570 26.82 -2.60 0.10
N TYR A 571 25.62 -2.00 0.14
CA TYR A 571 24.33 -2.71 0.00
C TYR A 571 23.44 -2.13 -1.08
N GLY A 572 23.29 -0.80 -1.13
CA GLY A 572 22.38 -0.16 -2.07
C GLY A 572 22.70 -0.47 -3.53
N ALA A 573 23.94 -0.30 -3.94
CA ALA A 573 24.39 -0.52 -5.31
C ALA A 573 24.33 -2.01 -5.73
N PRO A 574 24.79 -2.99 -4.92
CA PRO A 574 24.58 -4.40 -5.19
C PRO A 574 23.13 -4.79 -5.38
N ILE A 575 22.24 -4.43 -4.45
CA ILE A 575 20.82 -4.78 -4.53
C ILE A 575 20.17 -4.20 -5.78
N ALA A 576 20.41 -2.91 -6.07
CA ALA A 576 19.85 -2.25 -7.25
C ALA A 576 20.29 -2.93 -8.55
N SER A 577 21.61 -3.17 -8.68
CA SER A 577 22.16 -3.76 -9.90
C SER A 577 21.78 -5.23 -10.10
N LEU A 578 21.62 -6.01 -9.04
CA LEU A 578 21.11 -7.38 -9.10
C LEU A 578 19.64 -7.39 -9.56
N MET A 579 18.80 -6.47 -9.04
CA MET A 579 17.41 -6.36 -9.50
C MET A 579 17.31 -5.94 -10.96
N ILE A 580 18.15 -5.00 -11.41
CA ILE A 580 18.21 -4.59 -12.81
C ILE A 580 18.62 -5.77 -13.70
N GLU A 581 19.68 -6.49 -13.33
CA GLU A 581 20.16 -7.65 -14.10
C GLU A 581 19.08 -8.73 -14.17
N LYS A 582 18.40 -9.03 -13.05
CA LYS A 582 17.29 -9.96 -13.01
C LYS A 582 16.15 -9.53 -13.92
N TYR A 583 15.80 -8.25 -13.94
CA TYR A 583 14.72 -7.72 -14.77
C TYR A 583 15.05 -7.74 -16.28
N LEU A 584 16.30 -7.45 -16.65
CA LEU A 584 16.71 -7.37 -18.05
C LEU A 584 17.06 -8.74 -18.66
N ASN A 585 17.61 -9.66 -17.86
CA ASN A 585 18.23 -10.90 -18.32
C ASN A 585 17.55 -12.17 -17.74
N ASP A 586 16.50 -12.04 -16.92
CA ASP A 586 15.85 -13.13 -16.17
C ASP A 586 16.77 -13.93 -15.24
N SER A 587 18.04 -13.67 -15.20
CA SER A 587 19.03 -14.41 -14.42
C SER A 587 20.20 -13.52 -14.01
N ILE A 588 20.96 -13.97 -13.02
CA ILE A 588 22.20 -13.31 -12.61
C ILE A 588 23.38 -14.03 -13.27
N SER A 589 24.24 -13.27 -13.94
CA SER A 589 25.45 -13.77 -14.60
C SER A 589 26.41 -14.42 -13.61
N THR A 590 27.12 -15.44 -14.06
CA THR A 590 28.05 -16.21 -13.23
C THR A 590 29.06 -15.32 -12.48
N PRO A 591 29.69 -14.29 -13.10
CA PRO A 591 30.63 -13.43 -12.40
C PRO A 591 30.03 -12.64 -11.24
N ARG A 592 28.71 -12.52 -11.17
CA ARG A 592 28.00 -11.74 -10.13
C ARG A 592 27.25 -12.57 -9.10
N LYS A 593 27.30 -13.91 -9.21
CA LYS A 593 26.66 -14.84 -8.26
C LYS A 593 27.20 -14.66 -6.83
N TYR A 594 28.49 -14.34 -6.66
CA TYR A 594 29.04 -14.05 -5.34
C TYR A 594 28.37 -12.82 -4.68
N LEU A 595 28.04 -11.81 -5.49
CA LEU A 595 27.40 -10.59 -5.03
C LEU A 595 25.96 -10.88 -4.59
N GLU A 596 25.24 -11.70 -5.36
CA GLU A 596 23.91 -12.18 -5.01
C GLU A 596 23.93 -12.94 -3.68
N GLN A 597 24.85 -13.90 -3.53
CA GLN A 597 24.98 -14.68 -2.31
C GLN A 597 25.33 -13.80 -1.11
N ARG A 598 26.26 -12.85 -1.27
CA ARG A 598 26.58 -11.87 -0.22
C ARG A 598 25.36 -11.10 0.25
N MET A 599 24.45 -10.71 -0.67
CA MET A 599 23.23 -10.00 -0.29
C MET A 599 22.22 -10.91 0.40
N PHE A 600 22.15 -12.19 0.05
CA PHE A 600 21.29 -13.15 0.74
C PHE A 600 21.78 -13.49 2.16
N ASP A 601 23.08 -13.59 2.35
CA ASP A 601 23.68 -13.97 3.64
C ASP A 601 23.73 -12.82 4.64
N ALA A 602 23.67 -11.57 4.17
CA ALA A 602 23.75 -10.39 5.02
C ALA A 602 22.51 -10.21 5.90
N ASP A 603 22.68 -10.31 7.21
CA ASP A 603 21.64 -10.09 8.22
C ASP A 603 22.03 -8.92 9.15
N LEU A 604 21.64 -7.71 8.79
CA LEU A 604 21.91 -6.48 9.54
C LEU A 604 20.98 -6.32 10.75
N ILE A 605 19.85 -7.03 10.77
CA ILE A 605 18.89 -6.98 11.88
C ILE A 605 19.44 -7.71 13.11
N HIS A 606 20.10 -8.86 12.89
CA HIS A 606 20.62 -9.69 13.97
C HIS A 606 22.16 -9.64 14.09
N ASN A 607 22.82 -8.69 13.39
CA ASN A 607 24.29 -8.50 13.38
C ASN A 607 25.09 -9.78 13.08
N LYS A 608 24.56 -10.64 12.19
CA LYS A 608 25.20 -11.92 11.85
C LYS A 608 26.29 -11.82 10.79
N TYR A 609 26.40 -10.68 10.11
CA TYR A 609 27.39 -10.47 9.06
C TYR A 609 27.74 -8.98 8.95
N GLU A 610 28.97 -8.63 9.27
CA GLU A 610 29.57 -7.34 8.90
C GLU A 610 30.64 -7.62 7.83
N PRO A 611 30.49 -7.12 6.58
CA PRO A 611 31.60 -7.13 5.65
C PRO A 611 32.71 -6.28 6.26
N THR A 612 33.91 -6.83 6.38
CA THR A 612 35.12 -6.03 6.63
C THR A 612 35.27 -5.07 5.46
N ASP A 613 35.26 -3.78 5.74
CA ASP A 613 35.59 -2.73 4.76
C ASP A 613 37.09 -2.88 4.40
N GLU A 614 37.40 -3.66 3.33
CA GLU A 614 38.68 -3.64 2.62
C GLU A 614 38.56 -2.81 1.34
#